data_50f005c910f21b963e3785b14ef51435
#
_entry.id   50f005c910f21b963e3785b14ef51435
#
_cell.length_a   1.000
_cell.length_b   1.000
_cell.length_c   1.000
_cell.angle_alpha   90.00
_cell.angle_beta   90.00
_cell.angle_gamma   90.00
#
_symmetry.space_group_name_H-M   'P 1'
#
loop_
_entity.id
_entity.type
_entity.pdbx_description
1 polymer ?
#
loop_
_entity_poly.entity_id
_entity_poly.type
_entity_poly.pdbx_seq_one_letter_code
_entity_poly.pdbx_strand_id
1 'polypeptide(L)'
;MQSRILAKAASRNQICTALTASIQHPGLDDLSVTALKGVGPRSAERLARIGVSTVQDLLFHLPLRYQDRTRITPMGAARRGDWVVVEGTVDHSEIRFGRRRSLLVHLSDGTGALVLRFFHFSTSQREGLSSGARLRCFGEVRNGPGGSEMVHPEYRSVSEDQDLAVAETLTPVYPTTEGMQQQTWRDLTDKALAVLDSGAVLREWLPPALDVPSRAPLADAVRFLHRPPPDVSL
;
A
#
# COMPACT_ATOMS: atom_id res chain seq x y z
N MET A 1 62.80 -27.24 13.60
CA MET A 1 61.57 -27.73 12.93
C MET A 1 60.31 -27.04 13.43
N GLN A 2 60.37 -26.21 14.48
CA GLN A 2 59.22 -25.52 15.10
C GLN A 2 58.91 -24.13 14.51
N SER A 3 59.84 -23.46 13.82
CA SER A 3 59.62 -22.09 13.32
C SER A 3 58.76 -21.98 12.06
N ARG A 4 58.55 -23.10 11.31
CA ARG A 4 57.72 -23.13 10.08
C ARG A 4 56.20 -23.34 10.34
N ILE A 5 55.82 -23.82 11.50
CA ILE A 5 54.42 -24.06 11.87
C ILE A 5 53.74 -22.77 12.37
N LEU A 6 54.47 -21.91 13.06
CA LEU A 6 53.92 -20.64 13.58
C LEU A 6 53.65 -19.58 12.48
N ALA A 7 54.46 -19.56 11.40
CA ALA A 7 54.24 -18.66 10.28
C ALA A 7 53.00 -19.01 9.45
N LYS A 8 52.58 -20.27 9.41
CA LYS A 8 51.41 -20.72 8.66
C LYS A 8 50.09 -20.51 9.39
N ALA A 9 50.15 -20.41 10.73
CA ALA A 9 48.99 -20.08 11.56
C ALA A 9 48.66 -18.58 11.54
N ALA A 10 49.67 -17.71 11.49
CA ALA A 10 49.46 -16.25 11.39
C ALA A 10 48.87 -15.82 10.05
N SER A 11 49.25 -16.51 8.93
CA SER A 11 48.71 -16.20 7.63
C SER A 11 47.24 -16.65 7.46
N ARG A 12 46.79 -17.68 8.16
CA ARG A 12 45.37 -18.12 8.15
C ARG A 12 44.45 -17.17 8.93
N ASN A 13 44.94 -16.59 10.01
CA ASN A 13 44.15 -15.62 10.80
C ASN A 13 43.99 -14.27 10.07
N GLN A 14 44.97 -13.84 9.30
CA GLN A 14 44.83 -12.63 8.48
C GLN A 14 43.90 -12.79 7.29
N ILE A 15 43.74 -14.00 6.74
CA ILE A 15 42.79 -14.26 5.66
C ILE A 15 41.35 -14.33 6.20
N CYS A 16 41.13 -14.84 7.41
CA CYS A 16 39.80 -14.81 8.05
C CYS A 16 39.34 -13.41 8.45
N THR A 17 40.26 -12.49 8.78
CA THR A 17 39.91 -11.12 9.16
C THR A 17 39.65 -10.23 7.93
N ALA A 18 40.13 -10.64 6.76
CA ALA A 18 39.88 -9.91 5.49
C ALA A 18 38.58 -10.32 4.78
N LEU A 19 37.92 -11.39 5.22
CA LEU A 19 36.66 -11.90 4.62
C LEU A 19 35.40 -11.44 5.36
N THR A 20 35.55 -10.70 6.46
CA THR A 20 34.49 -9.83 7.03
C THR A 20 34.60 -8.43 6.42
N ALA A 21 34.75 -8.32 5.10
CA ALA A 21 34.31 -7.10 4.41
C ALA A 21 32.84 -6.98 4.75
N SER A 22 32.53 -6.06 5.69
CA SER A 22 31.18 -5.66 6.03
C SER A 22 30.44 -5.46 4.71
N ILE A 23 29.44 -6.27 4.44
CA ILE A 23 28.48 -5.97 3.38
C ILE A 23 27.85 -4.66 3.87
N GLN A 24 28.39 -3.55 3.42
CA GLN A 24 27.79 -2.24 3.70
C GLN A 24 26.53 -2.20 2.87
N HIS A 25 25.42 -2.50 3.50
CA HIS A 25 24.11 -2.27 2.91
C HIS A 25 24.00 -0.79 2.56
N PRO A 26 23.61 -0.44 1.34
CA PRO A 26 23.49 0.96 0.93
C PRO A 26 22.51 1.67 1.86
N GLY A 27 22.83 2.93 2.21
CA GLY A 27 21.91 3.80 2.92
C GLY A 27 20.66 4.04 2.05
N LEU A 28 19.50 4.14 2.68
CA LEU A 28 18.26 4.47 1.95
C LEU A 28 18.27 5.89 1.39
N ASP A 29 19.10 6.76 1.94
CA ASP A 29 19.37 8.13 1.49
C ASP A 29 20.23 8.19 0.21
N ASP A 30 21.06 7.17 -0.04
CA ASP A 30 21.85 7.04 -1.26
C ASP A 30 21.12 6.29 -2.38
N LEU A 31 20.02 5.61 -2.07
CA LEU A 31 19.29 4.78 -3.01
C LEU A 31 18.20 5.58 -3.71
N SER A 32 18.38 5.84 -5.02
CA SER A 32 17.37 6.53 -5.83
C SER A 32 16.05 5.76 -5.88
N VAL A 33 14.91 6.47 -5.94
CA VAL A 33 13.57 5.87 -6.15
C VAL A 33 13.48 5.08 -7.45
N THR A 34 14.34 5.36 -8.44
CA THR A 34 14.40 4.62 -9.72
C THR A 34 14.89 3.18 -9.56
N ALA A 35 15.53 2.84 -8.43
CA ALA A 35 15.90 1.47 -8.09
C ALA A 35 14.67 0.60 -7.76
N LEU A 36 13.54 1.20 -7.43
CA LEU A 36 12.31 0.48 -7.15
C LEU A 36 11.64 -0.01 -8.45
N LYS A 37 11.32 -1.29 -8.52
CA LYS A 37 10.65 -1.89 -9.68
C LYS A 37 9.33 -1.15 -9.99
N GLY A 38 9.21 -0.67 -11.24
CA GLY A 38 8.03 0.04 -11.72
C GLY A 38 8.10 1.56 -11.60
N VAL A 39 9.22 2.12 -11.11
CA VAL A 39 9.50 3.55 -11.18
C VAL A 39 10.26 3.86 -12.47
N GLY A 40 9.51 4.25 -13.50
CA GLY A 40 10.09 4.75 -14.75
C GLY A 40 10.40 6.26 -14.68
N PRO A 41 11.07 6.83 -15.73
CA PRO A 41 11.47 8.24 -15.75
C PRO A 41 10.33 9.23 -15.45
N ARG A 42 9.15 9.00 -16.02
CA ARG A 42 7.96 9.85 -15.78
C ARG A 42 7.48 9.83 -14.34
N SER A 43 7.55 8.66 -13.68
CA SER A 43 7.17 8.53 -12.26
C SER A 43 8.22 9.20 -11.37
N ALA A 44 9.51 9.04 -11.69
CA ALA A 44 10.60 9.70 -10.98
C ALA A 44 10.51 11.23 -11.07
N GLU A 45 10.20 11.78 -12.24
CA GLU A 45 9.99 13.23 -12.41
C GLU A 45 8.82 13.74 -11.54
N ARG A 46 7.72 13.01 -11.47
CA ARG A 46 6.57 13.37 -10.61
C ARG A 46 6.94 13.35 -9.14
N LEU A 47 7.66 12.32 -8.70
CA LEU A 47 8.16 12.21 -7.34
C LEU A 47 9.14 13.34 -7.01
N ALA A 48 10.07 13.66 -7.89
CA ALA A 48 11.03 14.74 -7.70
C ALA A 48 10.36 16.12 -7.53
N ARG A 49 9.24 16.39 -8.22
CA ARG A 49 8.48 17.65 -8.05
C ARG A 49 7.97 17.89 -6.65
N ILE A 50 7.83 16.84 -5.85
CA ILE A 50 7.38 16.90 -4.45
C ILE A 50 8.52 16.60 -3.47
N GLY A 51 9.76 16.62 -3.95
CA GLY A 51 10.94 16.43 -3.11
C GLY A 51 11.28 14.97 -2.81
N VAL A 52 10.65 13.99 -3.51
CA VAL A 52 10.93 12.56 -3.32
C VAL A 52 11.88 12.08 -4.41
N SER A 53 13.16 11.91 -4.07
CA SER A 53 14.23 11.47 -4.98
C SER A 53 14.87 10.16 -4.57
N THR A 54 14.88 9.87 -3.26
CA THR A 54 15.47 8.67 -2.69
C THR A 54 14.40 7.74 -2.09
N VAL A 55 14.80 6.51 -1.80
CA VAL A 55 13.92 5.54 -1.10
C VAL A 55 13.64 6.03 0.32
N GLN A 56 14.58 6.73 0.95
CA GLN A 56 14.37 7.35 2.24
C GLN A 56 13.30 8.44 2.18
N ASP A 57 13.37 9.37 1.19
CA ASP A 57 12.35 10.42 1.02
C ASP A 57 10.96 9.81 0.87
N LEU A 58 10.86 8.69 0.13
CA LEU A 58 9.60 7.98 -0.06
C LEU A 58 9.04 7.43 1.26
N LEU A 59 9.90 6.89 2.14
CA LEU A 59 9.51 6.42 3.46
C LEU A 59 9.18 7.56 4.44
N PHE A 60 9.71 8.77 4.22
CA PHE A 60 9.35 9.96 4.99
C PHE A 60 8.16 10.73 4.41
N HIS A 61 7.63 10.30 3.27
CA HIS A 61 6.36 10.79 2.75
C HIS A 61 5.21 10.10 3.51
N LEU A 62 4.94 10.58 4.73
CA LEU A 62 4.06 9.92 5.69
C LEU A 62 2.58 10.02 5.30
N PRO A 63 1.75 9.04 5.70
CA PRO A 63 0.31 9.10 5.52
C PRO A 63 -0.33 10.29 6.26
N LEU A 64 -1.33 10.92 5.67
CA LEU A 64 -2.15 11.96 6.29
C LEU A 64 -3.21 11.40 7.23
N ARG A 65 -3.70 10.22 6.91
CA ARG A 65 -4.78 9.52 7.64
C ARG A 65 -4.81 8.06 7.21
N TYR A 66 -5.64 7.28 7.90
CA TYR A 66 -5.84 5.87 7.61
C TYR A 66 -7.31 5.57 7.35
N GLN A 67 -7.55 4.49 6.62
CA GLN A 67 -8.87 3.93 6.35
C GLN A 67 -8.91 2.50 6.89
N ASP A 68 -9.94 2.20 7.68
CA ASP A 68 -10.16 0.82 8.11
C ASP A 68 -10.76 0.02 6.95
N ARG A 69 -9.95 -0.89 6.40
CA ARG A 69 -10.34 -1.84 5.36
C ARG A 69 -10.19 -3.29 5.83
N THR A 70 -10.10 -3.47 7.15
CA THR A 70 -9.85 -4.78 7.78
C THR A 70 -11.10 -5.60 7.95
N ARG A 71 -12.28 -5.01 7.71
CA ARG A 71 -13.59 -5.66 7.87
C ARG A 71 -14.47 -5.45 6.65
N ILE A 72 -15.17 -6.53 6.27
CA ILE A 72 -16.24 -6.46 5.27
C ILE A 72 -17.53 -6.11 6.01
N THR A 73 -18.17 -5.03 5.58
CA THR A 73 -19.45 -4.58 6.13
C THR A 73 -20.59 -5.16 5.29
N PRO A 74 -21.56 -5.84 5.89
CA PRO A 74 -22.77 -6.26 5.19
C PRO A 74 -23.49 -5.05 4.57
N MET A 75 -23.94 -5.16 3.31
CA MET A 75 -24.56 -4.03 2.59
C MET A 75 -25.83 -3.52 3.29
N GLY A 76 -26.59 -4.41 3.94
CA GLY A 76 -27.75 -4.05 4.73
C GLY A 76 -27.44 -3.26 6.01
N ALA A 77 -26.19 -3.29 6.50
CA ALA A 77 -25.72 -2.54 7.65
C ALA A 77 -25.05 -1.21 7.29
N ALA A 78 -24.65 -1.03 6.03
CA ALA A 78 -23.94 0.15 5.55
C ALA A 78 -24.86 1.39 5.55
N ARG A 79 -24.37 2.50 6.12
CA ARG A 79 -25.13 3.74 6.27
C ARG A 79 -24.52 4.86 5.42
N ARG A 80 -25.33 5.85 5.10
CA ARG A 80 -24.87 7.05 4.42
C ARG A 80 -23.73 7.73 5.20
N GLY A 81 -22.65 8.04 4.50
CA GLY A 81 -21.45 8.66 5.05
C GLY A 81 -20.39 7.67 5.51
N ASP A 82 -20.73 6.39 5.62
CA ASP A 82 -19.76 5.37 5.99
C ASP A 82 -18.75 5.13 4.85
N TRP A 83 -17.49 5.02 5.21
CA TRP A 83 -16.42 4.51 4.35
C TRP A 83 -16.18 3.05 4.68
N VAL A 84 -16.65 2.15 3.85
CA VAL A 84 -16.68 0.71 4.15
C VAL A 84 -16.17 -0.14 3.01
N VAL A 85 -15.68 -1.33 3.37
CA VAL A 85 -15.48 -2.43 2.44
C VAL A 85 -16.77 -3.23 2.38
N VAL A 86 -17.30 -3.44 1.19
CA VAL A 86 -18.42 -4.35 0.92
C VAL A 86 -17.99 -5.41 -0.07
N GLU A 87 -18.58 -6.59 0.03
CA GLU A 87 -18.37 -7.66 -0.93
C GLU A 87 -19.71 -8.22 -1.39
N GLY A 88 -19.84 -8.50 -2.68
CA GLY A 88 -21.08 -9.05 -3.20
C GLY A 88 -20.96 -9.47 -4.66
N THR A 89 -22.05 -9.98 -5.18
CA THR A 89 -22.19 -10.42 -6.58
C THR A 89 -22.90 -9.36 -7.40
N VAL A 90 -22.45 -9.14 -8.61
CA VAL A 90 -23.11 -8.26 -9.57
C VAL A 90 -24.39 -8.91 -10.06
N ASP A 91 -25.53 -8.32 -9.76
CA ASP A 91 -26.83 -8.78 -10.28
C ASP A 91 -26.97 -8.41 -11.75
N HIS A 92 -26.75 -7.14 -12.08
CA HIS A 92 -26.72 -6.63 -13.45
C HIS A 92 -25.92 -5.33 -13.54
N SER A 93 -25.53 -4.98 -14.77
CA SER A 93 -24.91 -3.70 -15.06
C SER A 93 -25.58 -3.03 -16.24
N GLU A 94 -25.81 -1.72 -16.17
CA GLU A 94 -26.44 -0.95 -17.22
C GLU A 94 -25.70 0.37 -17.48
N ILE A 95 -25.80 0.86 -18.73
CA ILE A 95 -25.35 2.20 -19.06
C ILE A 95 -26.55 3.13 -19.05
N ARG A 96 -26.54 4.09 -18.13
CA ARG A 96 -27.57 5.12 -18.06
C ARG A 96 -27.14 6.37 -18.80
N PHE A 97 -28.00 6.78 -19.74
CA PHE A 97 -27.86 8.03 -20.46
C PHE A 97 -28.71 9.10 -19.76
N GLY A 98 -28.08 10.15 -19.29
CA GLY A 98 -28.70 11.28 -18.64
C GLY A 98 -27.84 12.54 -18.90
N ARG A 99 -27.83 13.52 -17.97
CA ARG A 99 -26.94 14.67 -18.06
C ARG A 99 -25.48 14.30 -18.21
N ARG A 100 -25.08 13.17 -17.63
CA ARG A 100 -23.79 12.49 -17.86
C ARG A 100 -24.03 11.01 -18.04
N ARG A 101 -23.35 10.42 -19.04
CA ARG A 101 -23.30 8.97 -19.23
C ARG A 101 -22.67 8.34 -18.00
N SER A 102 -23.28 7.30 -17.44
CA SER A 102 -22.76 6.56 -16.30
C SER A 102 -22.98 5.06 -16.44
N LEU A 103 -22.03 4.26 -16.00
CA LEU A 103 -22.18 2.84 -15.78
C LEU A 103 -22.70 2.63 -14.37
N LEU A 104 -23.83 1.95 -14.22
CA LEU A 104 -24.42 1.52 -12.97
C LEU A 104 -24.23 0.01 -12.85
N VAL A 105 -23.67 -0.42 -11.72
CA VAL A 105 -23.47 -1.83 -11.42
C VAL A 105 -24.21 -2.13 -10.11
N HIS A 106 -25.22 -2.96 -10.20
CA HIS A 106 -26.04 -3.39 -9.07
C HIS A 106 -25.38 -4.57 -8.40
N LEU A 107 -25.02 -4.41 -7.13
CA LEU A 107 -24.30 -5.37 -6.32
C LEU A 107 -25.16 -5.77 -5.13
N SER A 108 -25.21 -7.07 -4.82
CA SER A 108 -25.92 -7.61 -3.64
C SER A 108 -25.08 -8.66 -2.91
N ASP A 109 -25.34 -8.80 -1.58
CA ASP A 109 -24.68 -9.75 -0.69
C ASP A 109 -25.65 -10.64 0.08
N GLY A 110 -26.93 -10.58 -0.27
CA GLY A 110 -28.01 -11.27 0.44
C GLY A 110 -28.51 -10.54 1.69
N THR A 111 -27.78 -9.56 2.23
CA THR A 111 -28.23 -8.70 3.34
C THR A 111 -28.81 -7.38 2.86
N GLY A 112 -28.38 -6.93 1.68
CA GLY A 112 -28.79 -5.68 1.06
C GLY A 112 -28.25 -5.56 -0.35
N ALA A 113 -28.52 -4.40 -0.97
CA ALA A 113 -28.04 -4.08 -2.29
C ALA A 113 -27.45 -2.66 -2.33
N LEU A 114 -26.50 -2.45 -3.26
CA LEU A 114 -25.78 -1.21 -3.43
C LEU A 114 -25.46 -0.98 -4.90
N VAL A 115 -25.53 0.27 -5.36
CA VAL A 115 -25.21 0.63 -6.74
C VAL A 115 -23.82 1.25 -6.82
N LEU A 116 -22.93 0.66 -7.64
CA LEU A 116 -21.66 1.29 -7.98
C LEU A 116 -21.87 2.17 -9.20
N ARG A 117 -21.46 3.43 -9.12
CA ARG A 117 -21.63 4.41 -10.22
C ARG A 117 -20.28 4.88 -10.73
N PHE A 118 -20.07 4.72 -12.05
CA PHE A 118 -18.88 5.18 -12.74
C PHE A 118 -19.26 6.16 -13.86
N PHE A 119 -18.76 7.40 -13.80
CA PHE A 119 -18.96 8.41 -14.85
C PHE A 119 -17.93 8.29 -15.98
N HIS A 120 -16.76 7.74 -15.65
CA HIS A 120 -15.69 7.44 -16.59
C HIS A 120 -15.38 5.96 -16.50
N PHE A 121 -15.54 5.24 -17.59
CA PHE A 121 -15.31 3.80 -17.65
C PHE A 121 -14.87 3.37 -19.04
N SER A 122 -13.99 2.36 -19.10
CA SER A 122 -13.56 1.71 -20.33
C SER A 122 -14.47 0.54 -20.70
N THR A 123 -14.36 0.05 -21.93
CA THR A 123 -15.05 -1.17 -22.39
C THR A 123 -14.63 -2.38 -21.56
N SER A 124 -13.33 -2.53 -21.31
CA SER A 124 -12.78 -3.61 -20.47
C SER A 124 -13.33 -3.56 -19.05
N GLN A 125 -13.45 -2.36 -18.45
CA GLN A 125 -14.05 -2.20 -17.13
C GLN A 125 -15.52 -2.66 -17.11
N ARG A 126 -16.30 -2.27 -18.14
CA ARG A 126 -17.69 -2.70 -18.26
C ARG A 126 -17.83 -4.23 -18.39
N GLU A 127 -16.97 -4.85 -19.18
CA GLU A 127 -16.96 -6.31 -19.37
C GLU A 127 -16.59 -7.05 -18.07
N GLY A 128 -15.63 -6.54 -17.32
CA GLY A 128 -15.25 -7.10 -16.02
C GLY A 128 -16.29 -6.91 -14.90
N LEU A 129 -17.26 -6.00 -15.10
CA LEU A 129 -18.35 -5.71 -14.16
C LEU A 129 -19.68 -6.30 -14.64
N SER A 130 -19.64 -7.46 -15.28
CA SER A 130 -20.81 -8.18 -15.79
C SER A 130 -21.54 -8.96 -14.69
N SER A 131 -22.81 -9.32 -14.97
CA SER A 131 -23.62 -10.16 -14.06
C SER A 131 -22.89 -11.45 -13.67
N GLY A 132 -22.97 -11.80 -12.39
CA GLY A 132 -22.30 -12.95 -11.79
C GLY A 132 -20.86 -12.66 -11.31
N ALA A 133 -20.26 -11.52 -11.67
CA ALA A 133 -18.94 -11.16 -11.16
C ALA A 133 -19.00 -10.88 -9.65
N ARG A 134 -18.11 -11.50 -8.87
CA ARG A 134 -17.97 -11.23 -7.43
C ARG A 134 -16.94 -10.13 -7.22
N LEU A 135 -17.34 -9.08 -6.51
CA LEU A 135 -16.55 -7.87 -6.32
C LEU A 135 -16.39 -7.56 -4.85
N ARG A 136 -15.19 -7.11 -4.49
CA ARG A 136 -14.94 -6.42 -3.21
C ARG A 136 -14.69 -4.95 -3.52
N CYS A 137 -15.48 -4.06 -2.90
CA CYS A 137 -15.49 -2.64 -3.18
C CYS A 137 -15.20 -1.86 -1.89
N PHE A 138 -14.46 -0.75 -2.02
CA PHE A 138 -14.25 0.20 -0.94
C PHE A 138 -14.65 1.59 -1.40
N GLY A 139 -15.47 2.28 -0.62
CA GLY A 139 -15.91 3.63 -0.94
C GLY A 139 -16.86 4.21 0.11
N GLU A 140 -17.22 5.47 -0.11
CA GLU A 140 -18.24 6.16 0.69
C GLU A 140 -19.64 5.76 0.23
N VAL A 141 -20.46 5.35 1.17
CA VAL A 141 -21.89 5.07 0.93
C VAL A 141 -22.66 6.38 0.88
N ARG A 142 -23.39 6.61 -0.21
CA ARG A 142 -24.21 7.80 -0.45
C ARG A 142 -25.64 7.40 -0.80
N ASN A 143 -26.57 8.35 -0.68
CA ASN A 143 -27.91 8.17 -1.21
C ASN A 143 -27.93 8.53 -2.69
N GLY A 144 -28.33 7.59 -3.53
CA GLY A 144 -28.58 7.79 -4.95
C GLY A 144 -30.06 7.67 -5.30
N PRO A 145 -30.41 7.90 -6.57
CA PRO A 145 -31.81 7.78 -7.03
C PRO A 145 -32.40 6.36 -6.90
N GLY A 146 -31.55 5.34 -6.80
CA GLY A 146 -31.96 3.93 -6.67
C GLY A 146 -31.68 3.34 -5.29
N GLY A 147 -31.38 4.13 -4.26
CA GLY A 147 -31.01 3.64 -2.95
C GLY A 147 -29.57 3.97 -2.56
N SER A 148 -28.92 3.11 -1.81
CA SER A 148 -27.51 3.28 -1.46
C SER A 148 -26.61 3.15 -2.69
N GLU A 149 -25.67 4.09 -2.87
CA GLU A 149 -24.69 4.04 -3.96
C GLU A 149 -23.27 4.39 -3.50
N MET A 150 -22.28 3.86 -4.22
CA MET A 150 -20.89 4.30 -4.15
C MET A 150 -20.48 4.89 -5.50
N VAL A 151 -19.88 6.09 -5.47
CA VAL A 151 -19.42 6.77 -6.68
C VAL A 151 -17.93 6.58 -6.84
N HIS A 152 -17.52 6.00 -7.98
CA HIS A 152 -16.12 5.66 -8.27
C HIS A 152 -15.42 4.91 -7.13
N PRO A 153 -16.01 3.82 -6.57
CA PRO A 153 -15.32 3.06 -5.53
C PRO A 153 -14.03 2.42 -6.07
N GLU A 154 -13.08 2.20 -5.20
CA GLU A 154 -12.01 1.24 -5.47
C GLU A 154 -12.63 -0.17 -5.47
N TYR A 155 -12.32 -1.00 -6.45
CA TYR A 155 -12.85 -2.36 -6.50
C TYR A 155 -11.84 -3.36 -7.06
N ARG A 156 -12.04 -4.63 -6.73
CA ARG A 156 -11.32 -5.77 -7.30
C ARG A 156 -12.27 -6.95 -7.46
N SER A 157 -12.02 -7.76 -8.48
CA SER A 157 -12.72 -9.04 -8.64
C SER A 157 -12.20 -10.04 -7.61
N VAL A 158 -13.11 -10.82 -7.04
CA VAL A 158 -12.84 -11.91 -6.10
C VAL A 158 -13.09 -13.20 -6.86
N SER A 159 -12.06 -14.04 -7.05
CA SER A 159 -12.23 -15.39 -7.59
C SER A 159 -12.56 -16.36 -6.47
N GLU A 160 -13.36 -17.40 -6.76
CA GLU A 160 -13.79 -18.40 -5.77
C GLU A 160 -12.62 -19.14 -5.11
N ASP A 161 -11.50 -19.29 -5.84
CA ASP A 161 -10.28 -19.97 -5.35
C ASP A 161 -9.35 -19.05 -4.52
N GLN A 162 -9.61 -17.76 -4.46
CA GLN A 162 -8.82 -16.81 -3.68
C GLN A 162 -9.72 -16.21 -2.61
N ASP A 163 -9.66 -16.77 -1.42
CA ASP A 163 -10.11 -16.09 -0.21
C ASP A 163 -9.15 -14.89 0.02
N LEU A 164 -9.46 -13.79 -0.69
CA LEU A 164 -8.65 -12.58 -0.60
C LEU A 164 -8.73 -12.09 0.84
N ALA A 165 -7.67 -12.32 1.61
CA ALA A 165 -7.55 -11.78 2.95
C ALA A 165 -7.96 -10.31 2.96
N VAL A 166 -8.75 -9.94 3.93
CA VAL A 166 -9.04 -8.53 4.23
C VAL A 166 -7.72 -7.88 4.63
N ALA A 167 -7.58 -6.58 4.49
CA ALA A 167 -6.34 -5.91 4.89
C ALA A 167 -6.04 -6.23 6.37
N GLU A 168 -4.83 -6.72 6.64
CA GLU A 168 -4.39 -7.03 8.02
C GLU A 168 -4.02 -5.78 8.80
N THR A 169 -3.81 -4.67 8.10
CA THR A 169 -3.42 -3.37 8.66
C THR A 169 -4.33 -2.27 8.14
N LEU A 170 -4.39 -1.15 8.86
CA LEU A 170 -5.09 0.03 8.37
C LEU A 170 -4.45 0.52 7.08
N THR A 171 -5.29 0.91 6.12
CA THR A 171 -4.84 1.36 4.79
C THR A 171 -4.43 2.83 4.83
N PRO A 172 -3.18 3.17 4.55
CA PRO A 172 -2.70 4.54 4.57
C PRO A 172 -3.25 5.35 3.39
N VAL A 173 -3.53 6.63 3.64
CA VAL A 173 -3.89 7.64 2.65
C VAL A 173 -2.79 8.70 2.61
N TYR A 174 -2.07 8.75 1.50
CA TYR A 174 -0.93 9.66 1.31
C TYR A 174 -1.35 11.02 0.76
N PRO A 175 -0.56 12.09 1.01
CA PRO A 175 -0.67 13.32 0.25
C PRO A 175 -0.47 13.00 -1.23
N THR A 176 -1.39 13.43 -2.08
CA THR A 176 -1.29 13.20 -3.53
C THR A 176 -1.08 14.49 -4.27
N THR A 177 -0.23 14.43 -5.29
CA THR A 177 -0.13 15.45 -6.34
C THR A 177 -0.83 14.97 -7.60
N GLU A 178 -1.07 15.89 -8.54
CA GLU A 178 -1.68 15.54 -9.83
C GLU A 178 -0.98 14.37 -10.52
N GLY A 179 -1.76 13.38 -10.89
CA GLY A 179 -1.33 12.23 -11.70
C GLY A 179 -0.75 11.03 -10.95
N MET A 180 -0.76 11.03 -9.60
CA MET A 180 -0.43 9.84 -8.81
C MET A 180 -1.64 9.38 -8.00
N GLN A 181 -2.05 8.14 -8.21
CA GLN A 181 -3.18 7.53 -7.49
C GLN A 181 -2.72 6.96 -6.15
N GLN A 182 -3.64 6.86 -5.18
CA GLN A 182 -3.38 6.28 -3.85
C GLN A 182 -2.78 4.87 -3.93
N GLN A 183 -3.27 4.04 -4.87
CA GLN A 183 -2.72 2.70 -5.06
C GLN A 183 -1.24 2.74 -5.46
N THR A 184 -0.86 3.66 -6.34
CA THR A 184 0.56 3.83 -6.74
C THR A 184 1.44 4.19 -5.54
N TRP A 185 0.95 5.08 -4.66
CA TRP A 185 1.67 5.43 -3.43
C TRP A 185 1.86 4.23 -2.52
N ARG A 186 0.80 3.48 -2.27
CA ARG A 186 0.86 2.24 -1.46
C ARG A 186 1.85 1.24 -2.04
N ASP A 187 1.77 0.96 -3.35
CA ASP A 187 2.67 0.03 -4.03
C ASP A 187 4.15 0.46 -3.97
N LEU A 188 4.43 1.75 -4.07
CA LEU A 188 5.80 2.27 -3.97
C LEU A 188 6.32 2.20 -2.54
N THR A 189 5.50 2.57 -1.57
CA THR A 189 5.86 2.48 -0.15
C THR A 189 6.09 1.04 0.29
N ASP A 190 5.26 0.09 -0.16
CA ASP A 190 5.45 -1.33 0.11
C ASP A 190 6.79 -1.85 -0.42
N LYS A 191 7.18 -1.40 -1.62
CA LYS A 191 8.50 -1.73 -2.18
C LYS A 191 9.64 -1.09 -1.39
N ALA A 192 9.48 0.15 -0.94
CA ALA A 192 10.47 0.83 -0.12
C ALA A 192 10.64 0.15 1.26
N LEU A 193 9.52 -0.27 1.89
CA LEU A 193 9.55 -1.06 3.11
C LEU A 193 10.24 -2.42 2.89
N ALA A 194 9.98 -3.09 1.77
CA ALA A 194 10.67 -4.34 1.43
C ALA A 194 12.20 -4.16 1.26
N VAL A 195 12.64 -3.02 0.73
CA VAL A 195 14.07 -2.67 0.66
C VAL A 195 14.64 -2.46 2.07
N LEU A 196 13.94 -1.76 2.95
CA LEU A 196 14.31 -1.61 4.36
C LEU A 196 14.39 -2.98 5.06
N ASP A 197 13.42 -3.87 4.83
CA ASP A 197 13.36 -5.20 5.42
C ASP A 197 14.45 -6.14 4.88
N SER A 198 14.97 -5.88 3.67
CA SER A 198 16.09 -6.63 3.09
C SER A 198 17.46 -6.26 3.66
N GLY A 199 17.51 -5.32 4.61
CA GLY A 199 18.73 -4.93 5.32
C GLY A 199 19.33 -3.59 4.88
N ALA A 200 18.67 -2.82 3.99
CA ALA A 200 19.10 -1.46 3.70
C ALA A 200 19.04 -0.58 4.95
N VAL A 201 20.01 0.31 5.12
CA VAL A 201 20.19 1.05 6.37
C VAL A 201 19.37 2.34 6.34
N LEU A 202 18.42 2.45 7.29
CA LEU A 202 17.82 3.72 7.67
C LEU A 202 18.61 4.27 8.85
N ARG A 203 19.34 5.37 8.63
CA ARG A 203 20.21 5.95 9.66
C ARG A 203 19.38 6.49 10.81
N GLU A 204 19.71 6.08 12.04
CA GLU A 204 19.17 6.63 13.26
C GLU A 204 19.79 8.00 13.53
N TRP A 205 18.96 9.05 13.67
CA TRP A 205 19.44 10.41 13.85
C TRP A 205 19.51 10.85 15.31
N LEU A 206 18.75 10.17 16.19
CA LEU A 206 18.78 10.51 17.61
C LEU A 206 20.00 9.88 18.28
N PRO A 207 20.80 10.67 18.99
CA PRO A 207 21.94 10.14 19.72
C PRO A 207 21.53 9.07 20.73
N PRO A 208 22.31 8.00 20.92
CA PRO A 208 22.03 6.97 21.91
C PRO A 208 21.97 7.51 23.37
N ALA A 209 22.63 8.65 23.60
CA ALA A 209 22.64 9.32 24.91
C ALA A 209 21.31 10.01 25.26
N LEU A 210 20.40 10.20 24.29
CA LEU A 210 19.04 10.64 24.60
C LEU A 210 18.25 9.42 25.08
N ASP A 211 18.28 9.21 26.39
CA ASP A 211 17.49 8.18 27.07
C ASP A 211 16.01 8.58 27.08
N VAL A 212 15.32 8.28 25.97
CA VAL A 212 13.87 8.47 25.86
C VAL A 212 13.23 7.13 26.23
N PRO A 213 12.50 7.05 27.34
CA PRO A 213 11.81 5.83 27.72
C PRO A 213 10.89 5.35 26.59
N SER A 214 10.93 4.04 26.29
CA SER A 214 10.09 3.40 25.25
C SER A 214 10.36 3.86 23.81
N ARG A 215 11.54 4.34 23.50
CA ARG A 215 11.91 4.72 22.13
C ARG A 215 11.98 3.50 21.23
N ALA A 216 11.10 3.45 20.23
CA ALA A 216 11.22 2.50 19.12
C ALA A 216 12.36 2.94 18.17
N PRO A 217 13.12 2.00 17.58
CA PRO A 217 14.02 2.29 16.47
C PRO A 217 13.30 3.03 15.33
N LEU A 218 13.98 3.96 14.66
CA LEU A 218 13.39 4.75 13.57
C LEU A 218 12.76 3.86 12.49
N ALA A 219 13.42 2.75 12.14
CA ALA A 219 12.90 1.79 11.17
C ALA A 219 11.55 1.19 11.60
N ASP A 220 11.39 0.86 12.89
CA ASP A 220 10.15 0.29 13.42
C ASP A 220 9.04 1.34 13.48
N ALA A 221 9.37 2.58 13.83
CA ALA A 221 8.44 3.70 13.81
C ALA A 221 7.92 3.96 12.37
N VAL A 222 8.82 3.93 11.38
CA VAL A 222 8.44 4.09 9.97
C VAL A 222 7.55 2.94 9.50
N ARG A 223 7.88 1.69 9.83
CA ARG A 223 7.02 0.53 9.52
C ARG A 223 5.63 0.69 10.13
N PHE A 224 5.58 1.05 11.39
CA PHE A 224 4.32 1.26 12.11
C PHE A 224 3.46 2.35 11.46
N LEU A 225 4.05 3.48 11.08
CA LEU A 225 3.32 4.57 10.41
C LEU A 225 2.79 4.19 9.03
N HIS A 226 3.45 3.31 8.31
CA HIS A 226 2.97 2.87 7.00
C HIS A 226 2.03 1.66 7.06
N ARG A 227 2.12 0.83 8.10
CA ARG A 227 1.33 -0.40 8.28
C ARG A 227 0.86 -0.54 9.73
N PRO A 228 0.04 0.40 10.25
CA PRO A 228 -0.44 0.29 11.62
C PRO A 228 -1.44 -0.86 11.75
N PRO A 229 -1.39 -1.61 12.86
CA PRO A 229 -2.38 -2.66 13.11
C PRO A 229 -3.78 -2.07 13.30
N PRO A 230 -4.86 -2.87 13.11
CA PRO A 230 -6.24 -2.37 13.06
C PRO A 230 -6.79 -1.88 14.40
N ASP A 231 -6.20 -2.32 15.49
CA ASP A 231 -6.61 -2.04 16.88
C ASP A 231 -5.96 -0.78 17.46
N VAL A 232 -5.13 -0.09 16.68
CA VAL A 232 -4.48 1.14 17.12
C VAL A 232 -5.46 2.31 17.02
N SER A 233 -5.67 2.99 18.14
CA SER A 233 -6.29 4.32 18.18
C SER A 233 -5.25 5.35 17.74
N LEU A 234 -5.43 5.88 16.54
CA LEU A 234 -4.58 6.91 15.93
C LEU A 234 -5.20 8.29 16.09
#